data_a88c5df57bff9a4b61d176a195a49f5e
#
_entry.id   a88c5df57bff9a4b61d176a195a49f5e
#
_cell.length_a   1.000
_cell.length_b   1.000
_cell.length_c   1.000
_cell.angle_alpha   90.00
_cell.angle_beta   90.00
_cell.angle_gamma   90.00
#
_symmetry.space_group_name_H-M   'P 1'
#
loop_
_entity.id
_entity.type
_entity.pdbx_description
1 polymer ?
#
loop_
_entity_poly.entity_id
_entity_poly.type
_entity_poly.pdbx_seq_one_letter_code
_entity_poly.pdbx_strand_id
1 'polypeptide(L)'
;MAQALARTKFGIWALVAAVMAIGLAFAAPQAMAQDAPAAEAPAVEAPVADAAATDTAAADGEAAAATTPGGYTPMAPTPGKGMPTAYEDDALASMTFQDQYSPNGEYALWMHNTFLMPVITVISLFVLFLLLYVVVKFRRGANPEPSRTTHNTFIEVVWTVLPVIILVVIAVPSITLLARQYEPAPADAITIKAVGYQWYWGYEYPDHDVEIISNMLDADEADARGEPHQLAVDNRMVVPAGVPLRIQTTAADVIHAFAVPALWFKMDAVPGRLNEKMLLIEEPGVYYGQCSELCGARHGYMPIAVEALPMEEFEAWVIEQGGTLPGAEEAEPAAEEPAADEATEEPAA
;
A
#
# COMPACT_ATOMS: atom_id res chain seq x y z
N MET A 1 21.94 47.10 26.08
CA MET A 1 22.03 45.66 26.32
C MET A 1 20.83 45.08 27.09
N ALA A 2 20.22 45.75 28.04
CA ALA A 2 19.07 45.29 28.84
C ALA A 2 17.75 45.14 28.06
N GLN A 3 17.50 45.91 27.02
CA GLN A 3 16.27 45.84 26.22
C GLN A 3 16.24 44.68 25.17
N ALA A 4 17.39 44.12 24.78
CA ALA A 4 17.48 42.95 23.91
C ALA A 4 17.17 41.66 24.65
N LEU A 5 17.56 41.54 25.92
CA LEU A 5 17.29 40.40 26.79
C LEU A 5 15.80 40.26 27.19
N ALA A 6 15.06 41.38 27.25
CA ALA A 6 13.63 41.38 27.56
C ALA A 6 12.78 40.87 26.40
N ARG A 7 13.18 41.15 25.16
CA ARG A 7 12.46 40.69 23.94
C ARG A 7 12.62 39.19 23.70
N THR A 8 13.77 38.59 24.00
CA THR A 8 14.00 37.14 23.89
C THR A 8 13.22 36.34 24.92
N LYS A 9 13.05 36.82 26.12
CA LYS A 9 12.27 36.14 27.17
C LYS A 9 10.76 36.12 26.80
N PHE A 10 10.24 37.21 26.24
CA PHE A 10 8.82 37.27 25.84
C PHE A 10 8.49 36.32 24.68
N GLY A 11 9.41 36.17 23.72
CA GLY A 11 9.24 35.23 22.59
C GLY A 11 9.21 33.76 23.02
N ILE A 12 10.06 33.35 23.97
CA ILE A 12 10.11 31.96 24.48
C ILE A 12 8.83 31.60 25.25
N TRP A 13 8.33 32.51 26.09
CA TRP A 13 7.10 32.28 26.85
C TRP A 13 5.83 32.26 25.93
N ALA A 14 5.81 33.03 24.87
CA ALA A 14 4.75 33.01 23.88
C ALA A 14 4.74 31.69 23.07
N LEU A 15 5.92 31.14 22.74
CA LEU A 15 6.05 29.87 22.07
C LEU A 15 5.62 28.70 22.99
N VAL A 16 6.04 28.71 24.26
CA VAL A 16 5.63 27.70 25.25
C VAL A 16 4.12 27.74 25.49
N ALA A 17 3.54 28.94 25.57
CA ALA A 17 2.09 29.10 25.72
C ALA A 17 1.31 28.60 24.47
N ALA A 18 1.83 28.83 23.28
CA ALA A 18 1.23 28.34 22.04
C ALA A 18 1.28 26.80 21.94
N VAL A 19 2.40 26.17 22.31
CA VAL A 19 2.53 24.70 22.34
C VAL A 19 1.63 24.08 23.41
N MET A 20 1.51 24.70 24.58
CA MET A 20 0.57 24.25 25.63
C MET A 20 -0.91 24.40 25.20
N ALA A 21 -1.25 25.45 24.47
CA ALA A 21 -2.61 25.67 23.97
C ALA A 21 -2.98 24.67 22.88
N ILE A 22 -2.05 24.25 22.02
CA ILE A 22 -2.24 23.20 21.02
C ILE A 22 -2.43 21.83 21.71
N GLY A 23 -1.64 21.52 22.75
CA GLY A 23 -1.79 20.28 23.51
C GLY A 23 -3.15 20.14 24.23
N LEU A 24 -3.71 21.25 24.73
CA LEU A 24 -5.03 21.28 25.36
C LEU A 24 -6.19 21.19 24.38
N ALA A 25 -6.03 21.64 23.14
CA ALA A 25 -7.04 21.54 22.09
C ALA A 25 -7.23 20.11 21.57
N PHE A 26 -6.22 19.24 21.67
CA PHE A 26 -6.29 17.83 21.27
C PHE A 26 -6.71 16.87 22.40
N ALA A 27 -6.80 17.33 23.65
CA ALA A 27 -7.17 16.49 24.78
C ALA A 27 -8.71 16.39 25.04
N ALA A 28 -9.53 17.04 24.24
CA ALA A 28 -10.94 17.23 24.54
C ALA A 28 -12.00 16.32 23.88
N PRO A 29 -11.75 15.33 23.02
CA PRO A 29 -12.84 14.47 22.55
C PRO A 29 -12.76 12.98 22.94
N GLN A 30 -12.01 12.58 23.96
CA GLN A 30 -11.97 11.15 24.33
C GLN A 30 -12.89 10.74 25.52
N ALA A 31 -13.72 11.62 26.01
CA ALA A 31 -14.57 11.36 27.19
C ALA A 31 -16.01 10.87 26.86
N MET A 32 -16.33 10.53 25.63
CA MET A 32 -17.72 10.16 25.23
C MET A 32 -17.83 8.82 24.49
N ALA A 33 -16.96 7.85 24.76
CA ALA A 33 -17.05 6.53 24.12
C ALA A 33 -16.91 5.36 25.13
N GLN A 34 -17.43 5.50 26.33
CA GLN A 34 -17.55 4.37 27.26
C GLN A 34 -18.88 4.46 27.98
N ASP A 35 -19.93 3.93 27.35
CA ASP A 35 -21.10 3.33 28.00
C ASP A 35 -22.12 2.94 26.89
N ALA A 36 -21.77 1.85 26.15
CA ALA A 36 -22.79 1.07 25.47
C ALA A 36 -22.67 -0.37 26.00
N PRO A 37 -23.73 -0.98 26.52
CA PRO A 37 -23.70 -2.36 26.98
C PRO A 37 -23.44 -3.27 25.79
N ALA A 38 -22.53 -4.21 25.95
CA ALA A 38 -22.25 -5.27 24.98
C ALA A 38 -23.54 -6.06 24.73
N ALA A 39 -24.09 -5.92 23.52
CA ALA A 39 -25.12 -6.82 23.04
C ALA A 39 -24.47 -8.16 22.77
N GLU A 40 -24.85 -9.16 23.53
CA GLU A 40 -24.48 -10.56 23.35
C GLU A 40 -25.07 -11.02 22.01
N ALA A 41 -24.17 -11.21 21.00
CA ALA A 41 -24.56 -11.76 19.72
C ALA A 41 -24.84 -13.27 19.89
N PRO A 42 -25.97 -13.79 19.37
CA PRO A 42 -26.24 -15.21 19.42
C PRO A 42 -25.21 -15.98 18.60
N ALA A 43 -24.63 -17.02 19.21
CA ALA A 43 -23.77 -17.97 18.53
C ALA A 43 -24.55 -18.68 17.42
N VAL A 44 -24.26 -18.35 16.17
CA VAL A 44 -24.71 -19.10 15.00
C VAL A 44 -23.72 -20.23 14.78
N GLU A 45 -24.12 -21.42 15.15
CA GLU A 45 -23.44 -22.66 14.83
C GLU A 45 -23.51 -22.85 13.30
N ALA A 46 -22.37 -22.68 12.61
CA ALA A 46 -22.27 -22.95 11.18
C ALA A 46 -22.21 -24.48 10.96
N PRO A 47 -22.99 -25.03 10.04
CA PRO A 47 -22.88 -26.45 9.68
C PRO A 47 -21.55 -26.73 8.99
N VAL A 48 -20.82 -27.68 9.50
CA VAL A 48 -19.60 -28.25 8.88
C VAL A 48 -20.07 -28.98 7.62
N ALA A 49 -19.90 -28.38 6.46
CA ALA A 49 -20.06 -29.08 5.19
C ALA A 49 -18.76 -29.82 4.87
N ASP A 50 -18.84 -31.14 4.93
CA ASP A 50 -17.86 -32.08 4.45
C ASP A 50 -17.77 -31.95 2.92
N ALA A 51 -16.75 -31.23 2.43
CA ALA A 51 -16.48 -31.11 0.99
C ALA A 51 -15.53 -32.23 0.60
N ALA A 52 -16.11 -33.30 0.10
CA ALA A 52 -15.40 -34.34 -0.62
C ALA A 52 -14.63 -33.73 -1.81
N ALA A 53 -13.33 -33.96 -1.83
CA ALA A 53 -12.47 -33.66 -2.97
C ALA A 53 -12.93 -34.48 -4.18
N THR A 54 -13.44 -33.81 -5.20
CA THR A 54 -13.55 -34.39 -6.54
C THR A 54 -12.31 -34.01 -7.33
N ASP A 55 -11.43 -35.00 -7.51
CA ASP A 55 -10.39 -35.01 -8.53
C ASP A 55 -11.02 -34.76 -9.91
N THR A 56 -10.80 -33.59 -10.46
CA THR A 56 -10.97 -33.35 -11.91
C THR A 56 -9.59 -33.23 -12.52
N ALA A 57 -9.33 -34.21 -13.38
CA ALA A 57 -8.11 -34.41 -14.13
C ALA A 57 -7.64 -33.13 -14.83
N ALA A 58 -6.33 -32.87 -14.66
CA ALA A 58 -5.58 -31.92 -15.46
C ALA A 58 -5.74 -32.22 -16.95
N ALA A 59 -6.21 -31.25 -17.69
CA ALA A 59 -6.03 -31.21 -19.13
C ALA A 59 -4.68 -30.53 -19.39
N ASP A 60 -3.72 -31.31 -19.91
CA ASP A 60 -2.46 -30.82 -20.46
C ASP A 60 -2.76 -29.80 -21.57
N GLY A 61 -2.61 -28.54 -21.26
CA GLY A 61 -2.63 -27.42 -22.19
C GLY A 61 -1.29 -26.72 -22.11
N GLU A 62 -0.38 -27.11 -22.99
CA GLU A 62 0.87 -26.42 -23.31
C GLU A 62 0.54 -24.98 -23.72
N ALA A 63 0.68 -24.04 -22.80
CA ALA A 63 0.53 -22.61 -23.05
C ALA A 63 1.78 -22.10 -23.80
N ALA A 64 1.82 -22.35 -25.10
CA ALA A 64 2.70 -21.61 -25.99
C ALA A 64 2.28 -20.14 -25.94
N ALA A 65 3.19 -19.25 -25.56
CA ALA A 65 3.02 -17.80 -25.70
C ALA A 65 2.74 -17.48 -27.19
N ALA A 66 1.47 -17.31 -27.53
CA ALA A 66 1.05 -16.87 -28.85
C ALA A 66 1.29 -15.36 -28.93
N THR A 67 2.39 -14.96 -29.58
CA THR A 67 2.61 -13.57 -30.00
C THR A 67 1.62 -13.23 -31.10
N THR A 68 0.54 -12.59 -30.75
CA THR A 68 -0.34 -11.94 -31.73
C THR A 68 0.35 -10.65 -32.19
N PRO A 69 0.42 -10.35 -33.51
CA PRO A 69 1.02 -9.09 -33.98
C PRO A 69 0.22 -7.90 -33.46
N GLY A 70 0.80 -7.14 -32.52
CA GLY A 70 0.17 -6.00 -31.86
C GLY A 70 -0.52 -6.32 -30.53
N GLY A 71 -0.40 -7.53 -29.99
CA GLY A 71 -0.95 -7.95 -28.71
C GLY A 71 -0.04 -7.61 -27.51
N TYR A 72 -0.64 -7.54 -26.34
CA TYR A 72 0.06 -7.39 -25.06
C TYR A 72 1.00 -8.58 -24.82
N THR A 73 2.19 -8.25 -24.29
CA THR A 73 3.16 -9.26 -23.81
C THR A 73 3.51 -8.93 -22.37
N PRO A 74 3.32 -9.85 -21.41
CA PRO A 74 3.66 -9.61 -20.01
C PRO A 74 5.11 -9.14 -19.85
N MET A 75 5.31 -8.07 -19.09
CA MET A 75 6.63 -7.50 -18.84
C MET A 75 7.46 -8.46 -17.99
N ALA A 76 8.72 -8.69 -18.38
CA ALA A 76 9.65 -9.42 -17.52
C ALA A 76 9.99 -8.57 -16.29
N PRO A 77 9.98 -9.14 -15.08
CA PRO A 77 10.37 -8.41 -13.89
C PRO A 77 11.84 -8.01 -13.95
N THR A 78 12.14 -6.80 -13.48
CA THR A 78 13.52 -6.31 -13.39
C THR A 78 14.08 -6.64 -12.01
N PRO A 79 15.17 -7.42 -11.89
CA PRO A 79 15.78 -7.74 -10.60
C PRO A 79 16.08 -6.48 -9.79
N GLY A 80 15.66 -6.47 -8.51
CA GLY A 80 15.83 -5.33 -7.60
C GLY A 80 14.82 -4.20 -7.77
N LYS A 81 13.97 -4.22 -8.80
CA LYS A 81 12.90 -3.23 -9.00
C LYS A 81 11.55 -3.82 -8.58
N GLY A 82 10.88 -3.16 -7.65
CA GLY A 82 9.53 -3.55 -7.22
C GLY A 82 9.44 -4.87 -6.46
N MET A 83 10.56 -5.48 -6.10
CA MET A 83 10.62 -6.75 -5.38
C MET A 83 11.58 -6.66 -4.19
N PRO A 84 11.47 -7.54 -3.18
CA PRO A 84 12.43 -7.60 -2.08
C PRO A 84 13.84 -7.90 -2.59
N THR A 85 14.84 -7.22 -2.02
CA THR A 85 16.24 -7.55 -2.26
C THR A 85 16.57 -8.87 -1.59
N ALA A 86 17.12 -9.83 -2.32
CA ALA A 86 17.56 -11.10 -1.75
C ALA A 86 18.77 -10.89 -0.82
N TYR A 87 18.74 -11.54 0.34
CA TYR A 87 19.81 -11.42 1.34
C TYR A 87 21.19 -11.83 0.78
N GLU A 88 21.20 -12.84 -0.07
CA GLU A 88 22.42 -13.35 -0.71
C GLU A 88 23.04 -12.33 -1.67
N ASP A 89 22.22 -11.46 -2.28
CA ASP A 89 22.68 -10.46 -3.25
C ASP A 89 23.25 -9.22 -2.55
N ASP A 90 22.54 -8.70 -1.56
CA ASP A 90 22.97 -7.53 -0.76
C ASP A 90 22.33 -7.56 0.65
N ALA A 91 23.15 -7.97 1.62
CA ALA A 91 22.72 -8.05 3.02
C ALA A 91 22.36 -6.67 3.62
N LEU A 92 22.94 -5.57 3.14
CA LEU A 92 22.65 -4.23 3.65
C LEU A 92 21.38 -3.69 3.00
N ALA A 93 21.20 -3.86 1.71
CA ALA A 93 20.00 -3.45 0.99
C ALA A 93 18.77 -4.23 1.50
N SER A 94 18.93 -5.52 1.83
CA SER A 94 17.84 -6.33 2.40
C SER A 94 17.35 -5.88 3.79
N MET A 95 18.13 -5.04 4.49
CA MET A 95 17.75 -4.45 5.78
C MET A 95 17.15 -3.04 5.65
N THR A 96 16.99 -2.52 4.44
CA THR A 96 16.41 -1.21 4.16
C THR A 96 15.05 -1.35 3.49
N PHE A 97 14.34 -0.23 3.32
CA PHE A 97 13.16 -0.22 2.46
C PHE A 97 13.57 -0.39 1.00
N GLN A 98 12.67 -1.00 0.21
CA GLN A 98 12.80 -1.04 -1.24
C GLN A 98 12.84 0.38 -1.82
N ASP A 99 13.44 0.52 -3.00
CA ASP A 99 13.33 1.75 -3.79
C ASP A 99 11.86 2.05 -4.07
N GLN A 100 11.53 3.33 -4.14
CA GLN A 100 10.16 3.80 -4.25
C GLN A 100 9.88 4.31 -5.65
N TYR A 101 8.67 4.04 -6.15
CA TYR A 101 8.23 4.36 -7.52
C TYR A 101 6.89 5.11 -7.52
N SER A 102 6.61 5.81 -6.43
CA SER A 102 5.49 6.74 -6.31
C SER A 102 5.92 8.01 -5.57
N PRO A 103 5.34 9.19 -5.87
CA PRO A 103 5.71 10.45 -5.22
C PRO A 103 5.57 10.42 -3.69
N ASN A 104 4.57 9.70 -3.19
CA ASN A 104 4.38 9.50 -1.76
C ASN A 104 5.45 8.59 -1.15
N GLY A 105 5.85 7.56 -1.89
CA GLY A 105 6.91 6.63 -1.49
C GLY A 105 8.27 7.31 -1.43
N GLU A 106 8.63 8.08 -2.44
CA GLU A 106 9.88 8.86 -2.46
C GLU A 106 9.96 9.84 -1.29
N TYR A 107 8.88 10.57 -1.04
CA TYR A 107 8.83 11.48 0.10
C TYR A 107 8.94 10.75 1.43
N ALA A 108 8.28 9.61 1.59
CA ALA A 108 8.35 8.79 2.79
C ALA A 108 9.76 8.22 3.00
N LEU A 109 10.40 7.72 1.95
CA LEU A 109 11.77 7.21 1.99
C LEU A 109 12.77 8.31 2.34
N TRP A 110 12.63 9.50 1.74
CA TRP A 110 13.42 10.67 2.11
C TRP A 110 13.26 11.01 3.60
N MET A 111 12.01 11.09 4.09
CA MET A 111 11.74 11.41 5.49
C MET A 111 12.35 10.36 6.44
N HIS A 112 12.23 9.08 6.09
CA HIS A 112 12.82 8.00 6.86
C HIS A 112 14.36 8.07 6.88
N ASN A 113 15.01 8.10 5.72
CA ASN A 113 16.46 7.98 5.61
C ASN A 113 17.21 9.26 6.02
N THR A 114 16.68 10.44 5.65
CA THR A 114 17.37 11.72 5.87
C THR A 114 17.05 12.33 7.22
N PHE A 115 15.90 12.03 7.79
CA PHE A 115 15.43 12.68 9.00
C PHE A 115 15.28 11.71 10.17
N LEU A 116 14.46 10.67 10.05
CA LEU A 116 14.17 9.78 11.18
C LEU A 116 15.38 8.92 11.57
N MET A 117 16.04 8.28 10.61
CA MET A 117 17.18 7.40 10.88
C MET A 117 18.35 8.11 11.59
N PRO A 118 18.80 9.30 11.17
CA PRO A 118 19.82 10.04 11.91
C PRO A 118 19.37 10.40 13.35
N VAL A 119 18.12 10.87 13.53
CA VAL A 119 17.61 11.24 14.84
C VAL A 119 17.58 10.05 15.79
N ILE A 120 16.99 8.92 15.39
CA ILE A 120 16.90 7.73 16.25
C ILE A 120 18.28 7.12 16.51
N THR A 121 19.19 7.17 15.53
CA THR A 121 20.58 6.68 15.71
C THR A 121 21.32 7.50 16.75
N VAL A 122 21.26 8.84 16.67
CA VAL A 122 21.89 9.73 17.66
C VAL A 122 21.31 9.50 19.05
N ILE A 123 19.98 9.38 19.18
CA ILE A 123 19.33 9.09 20.47
C ILE A 123 19.78 7.74 21.01
N SER A 124 19.81 6.69 20.17
CA SER A 124 20.21 5.35 20.58
C SER A 124 21.67 5.31 21.07
N LEU A 125 22.58 5.95 20.34
CA LEU A 125 24.00 6.05 20.74
C LEU A 125 24.16 6.86 22.03
N PHE A 126 23.40 7.94 22.18
CA PHE A 126 23.41 8.74 23.41
C PHE A 126 22.93 7.93 24.60
N VAL A 127 21.81 7.20 24.48
CA VAL A 127 21.31 6.33 25.55
C VAL A 127 22.30 5.21 25.86
N LEU A 128 22.90 4.57 24.86
CA LEU A 128 23.94 3.55 25.05
C LEU A 128 25.13 4.12 25.83
N PHE A 129 25.59 5.31 25.43
CA PHE A 129 26.67 6.01 26.16
C PHE A 129 26.31 6.25 27.64
N LEU A 130 25.11 6.72 27.92
CA LEU A 130 24.65 6.96 29.30
C LEU A 130 24.60 5.64 30.10
N LEU A 131 24.11 4.55 29.50
CA LEU A 131 24.09 3.25 30.16
C LEU A 131 25.49 2.75 30.51
N LEU A 132 26.41 2.81 29.54
CA LEU A 132 27.81 2.43 29.78
C LEU A 132 28.48 3.32 30.86
N TYR A 133 28.21 4.63 30.80
CA TYR A 133 28.68 5.56 31.80
C TYR A 133 28.18 5.18 33.20
N VAL A 134 26.88 4.87 33.36
CA VAL A 134 26.29 4.44 34.63
C VAL A 134 26.95 3.16 35.13
N VAL A 135 27.11 2.15 34.26
CA VAL A 135 27.74 0.86 34.64
C VAL A 135 29.18 1.05 35.09
N VAL A 136 29.96 1.91 34.44
CA VAL A 136 31.37 2.14 34.77
C VAL A 136 31.51 3.03 36.02
N LYS A 137 30.80 4.16 36.06
CA LYS A 137 30.94 5.18 37.08
C LYS A 137 30.30 4.82 38.42
N PHE A 138 29.11 4.20 38.37
CA PHE A 138 28.31 3.96 39.57
C PHE A 138 28.29 2.48 40.01
N ARG A 139 29.22 1.65 39.53
CA ARG A 139 29.42 0.29 40.06
C ARG A 139 29.82 0.34 41.56
N ARG A 140 29.41 -0.65 42.33
CA ARG A 140 29.65 -0.71 43.78
C ARG A 140 31.12 -0.48 44.15
N GLY A 141 32.10 -1.01 43.40
CA GLY A 141 33.53 -0.81 43.70
C GLY A 141 34.05 0.59 43.39
N ALA A 142 33.43 1.33 42.49
CA ALA A 142 33.84 2.70 42.14
C ALA A 142 33.07 3.77 42.92
N ASN A 143 31.88 3.45 43.42
CA ASN A 143 31.01 4.39 44.12
C ASN A 143 30.33 3.69 45.31
N PRO A 144 31.07 3.42 46.41
CA PRO A 144 30.57 2.66 47.57
C PRO A 144 29.50 3.43 48.36
N GLU A 145 29.52 4.76 48.32
CA GLU A 145 28.53 5.62 48.98
C GLU A 145 27.66 6.31 47.93
N PRO A 146 26.34 6.00 47.87
CA PRO A 146 25.45 6.64 46.92
C PRO A 146 25.21 8.12 47.26
N SER A 147 25.05 8.93 46.22
CA SER A 147 24.67 10.34 46.37
C SER A 147 23.29 10.46 47.00
N ARG A 148 23.08 11.49 47.81
CA ARG A 148 21.79 11.85 48.40
C ARG A 148 21.00 12.82 47.53
N THR A 149 21.56 13.31 46.41
CA THR A 149 20.86 14.17 45.47
C THR A 149 19.84 13.33 44.67
N THR A 150 18.56 13.66 44.80
CA THR A 150 17.45 12.87 44.25
C THR A 150 16.79 13.50 43.03
N HIS A 151 17.02 14.80 42.78
CA HIS A 151 16.40 15.53 41.69
C HIS A 151 17.28 16.67 41.17
N ASN A 152 17.01 17.09 39.94
CA ASN A 152 17.59 18.27 39.32
C ASN A 152 16.59 18.89 38.37
N THR A 153 15.87 19.91 38.79
CA THR A 153 14.78 20.55 38.04
C THR A 153 15.21 21.04 36.66
N PHE A 154 16.46 21.49 36.49
CA PHE A 154 16.93 21.92 35.16
C PHE A 154 16.98 20.74 34.17
N ILE A 155 17.57 19.61 34.60
CA ILE A 155 17.62 18.41 33.73
C ILE A 155 16.23 17.86 33.49
N GLU A 156 15.34 17.89 34.47
CA GLU A 156 13.93 17.46 34.33
C GLU A 156 13.19 18.28 33.29
N VAL A 157 13.36 19.58 33.26
CA VAL A 157 12.80 20.46 32.24
C VAL A 157 13.40 20.14 30.88
N VAL A 158 14.70 19.91 30.76
CA VAL A 158 15.38 19.60 29.51
C VAL A 158 14.86 18.28 28.94
N TRP A 159 14.81 17.20 29.72
CA TRP A 159 14.39 15.90 29.20
C TRP A 159 12.88 15.81 28.93
N THR A 160 12.07 16.74 29.45
CA THR A 160 10.67 16.87 29.11
C THR A 160 10.44 17.68 27.82
N VAL A 161 11.08 18.85 27.74
CA VAL A 161 10.84 19.81 26.67
C VAL A 161 11.51 19.39 25.36
N LEU A 162 12.74 18.84 25.43
CA LEU A 162 13.49 18.46 24.24
C LEU A 162 12.76 17.38 23.39
N PRO A 163 12.25 16.27 23.95
CA PRO A 163 11.45 15.32 23.19
C PRO A 163 10.18 15.92 22.57
N VAL A 164 9.50 16.80 23.29
CA VAL A 164 8.32 17.50 22.74
C VAL A 164 8.68 18.34 21.51
N ILE A 165 9.80 19.08 21.57
CA ILE A 165 10.28 19.86 20.42
C ILE A 165 10.62 18.93 19.24
N ILE A 166 11.31 17.82 19.49
CA ILE A 166 11.63 16.83 18.46
C ILE A 166 10.35 16.32 17.78
N LEU A 167 9.35 15.93 18.58
CA LEU A 167 8.06 15.43 18.04
C LEU A 167 7.33 16.50 17.22
N VAL A 168 7.30 17.76 17.66
CA VAL A 168 6.69 18.87 16.91
C VAL A 168 7.40 19.08 15.57
N VAL A 169 8.73 19.00 15.55
CA VAL A 169 9.50 19.12 14.29
C VAL A 169 9.20 17.96 13.34
N ILE A 170 9.10 16.73 13.85
CA ILE A 170 8.76 15.55 13.06
C ILE A 170 7.30 15.59 12.56
N ALA A 171 6.39 16.18 13.33
CA ALA A 171 4.99 16.24 12.98
C ALA A 171 4.73 16.99 11.65
N VAL A 172 5.51 18.01 11.33
CA VAL A 172 5.32 18.82 10.12
C VAL A 172 5.42 17.97 8.83
N PRO A 173 6.55 17.29 8.56
CA PRO A 173 6.63 16.42 7.37
C PRO A 173 5.69 15.23 7.45
N SER A 174 5.41 14.67 8.64
CA SER A 174 4.50 13.54 8.81
C SER A 174 3.06 13.88 8.44
N ILE A 175 2.57 15.04 8.89
CA ILE A 175 1.22 15.53 8.53
C ILE A 175 1.13 15.82 7.02
N THR A 176 2.20 16.35 6.43
CA THR A 176 2.26 16.59 4.98
C THR A 176 2.15 15.28 4.19
N LEU A 177 2.90 14.24 4.59
CA LEU A 177 2.80 12.92 3.96
C LEU A 177 1.39 12.32 4.11
N LEU A 178 0.84 12.39 5.33
CA LEU A 178 -0.50 11.89 5.60
C LEU A 178 -1.56 12.60 4.74
N ALA A 179 -1.49 13.92 4.63
CA ALA A 179 -2.41 14.68 3.79
C ALA A 179 -2.35 14.26 2.31
N ARG A 180 -1.14 14.08 1.77
CA ARG A 180 -0.94 13.59 0.39
C ARG A 180 -1.50 12.18 0.16
N GLN A 181 -1.35 11.29 1.14
CA GLN A 181 -1.87 9.92 1.05
C GLN A 181 -3.41 9.84 1.03
N TYR A 182 -4.09 10.89 1.51
CA TYR A 182 -5.56 10.99 1.51
C TYR A 182 -6.08 12.01 0.50
N GLU A 183 -5.24 12.47 -0.43
CA GLU A 183 -5.68 13.29 -1.55
C GLU A 183 -6.60 12.46 -2.46
N PRO A 184 -7.81 12.95 -2.77
CA PRO A 184 -8.73 12.22 -3.64
C PRO A 184 -8.18 12.16 -5.06
N ALA A 185 -8.45 11.03 -5.74
CA ALA A 185 -8.10 10.89 -7.14
C ALA A 185 -8.89 11.92 -8.01
N PRO A 186 -8.27 12.50 -9.04
CA PRO A 186 -8.95 13.38 -10.00
C PRO A 186 -10.12 12.66 -10.68
N ALA A 187 -11.04 13.41 -11.26
CA ALA A 187 -12.28 12.85 -11.81
C ALA A 187 -12.03 11.92 -13.01
N ASP A 188 -10.97 12.18 -13.75
CA ASP A 188 -10.52 11.44 -14.93
C ASP A 188 -9.52 10.30 -14.62
N ALA A 189 -9.29 10.02 -13.33
CA ALA A 189 -8.44 8.92 -12.92
C ALA A 189 -9.06 7.57 -13.28
N ILE A 190 -8.25 6.66 -13.83
CA ILE A 190 -8.66 5.29 -14.14
C ILE A 190 -8.94 4.54 -12.82
N THR A 191 -10.12 3.93 -12.74
CA THR A 191 -10.56 3.21 -11.55
C THR A 191 -10.20 1.74 -11.62
N ILE A 192 -9.53 1.22 -10.60
CA ILE A 192 -9.30 -0.21 -10.42
C ILE A 192 -9.79 -0.59 -9.01
N LYS A 193 -10.66 -1.59 -8.95
CA LYS A 193 -11.18 -2.12 -7.71
C LYS A 193 -10.54 -3.47 -7.41
N ALA A 194 -9.80 -3.55 -6.30
CA ALA A 194 -9.22 -4.78 -5.79
C ALA A 194 -10.15 -5.39 -4.73
N VAL A 195 -10.58 -6.62 -4.96
CA VAL A 195 -11.45 -7.39 -4.07
C VAL A 195 -10.65 -8.52 -3.44
N GLY A 196 -10.56 -8.54 -2.11
CA GLY A 196 -9.91 -9.62 -1.36
C GLY A 196 -10.85 -10.82 -1.15
N TYR A 197 -10.33 -12.02 -1.38
CA TYR A 197 -10.98 -13.30 -1.13
C TYR A 197 -10.04 -14.21 -0.32
N GLN A 198 -10.54 -15.22 0.30
CA GLN A 198 -9.76 -16.29 0.95
C GLN A 198 -9.41 -17.39 -0.05
N TRP A 199 -8.23 -17.45 -0.68
CA TRP A 199 -7.04 -16.60 -0.50
C TRP A 199 -6.49 -16.27 -1.88
N TYR A 200 -7.05 -15.24 -2.52
CA TYR A 200 -6.67 -14.70 -3.83
C TYR A 200 -7.19 -13.27 -3.96
N TRP A 201 -6.83 -12.58 -5.05
CA TRP A 201 -7.36 -11.25 -5.37
C TRP A 201 -8.19 -11.29 -6.65
N GLY A 202 -9.26 -10.49 -6.68
CA GLY A 202 -9.98 -10.13 -7.90
C GLY A 202 -9.71 -8.67 -8.23
N TYR A 203 -9.58 -8.35 -9.52
CA TYR A 203 -9.41 -6.98 -9.99
C TYR A 203 -10.51 -6.65 -11.00
N GLU A 204 -11.27 -5.62 -10.70
CA GLU A 204 -12.33 -5.08 -11.55
C GLU A 204 -11.87 -3.73 -12.12
N TYR A 205 -12.09 -3.51 -13.40
CA TYR A 205 -11.79 -2.26 -14.11
C TYR A 205 -13.11 -1.66 -14.64
N PRO A 206 -13.85 -0.92 -13.80
CA PRO A 206 -15.21 -0.47 -14.14
C PRO A 206 -15.27 0.45 -15.37
N ASP A 207 -14.19 1.18 -15.66
CA ASP A 207 -14.08 2.09 -16.79
C ASP A 207 -13.82 1.35 -18.11
N HIS A 208 -13.55 0.03 -18.05
CA HIS A 208 -13.11 -0.79 -19.20
C HIS A 208 -13.87 -2.10 -19.33
N ASP A 209 -14.83 -2.43 -18.46
CA ASP A 209 -15.60 -3.69 -18.43
C ASP A 209 -14.71 -4.96 -18.37
N VAL A 210 -13.58 -4.89 -17.65
CA VAL A 210 -12.65 -6.02 -17.46
C VAL A 210 -12.71 -6.49 -16.01
N GLU A 211 -12.70 -7.80 -15.81
CA GLU A 211 -12.58 -8.46 -14.50
C GLU A 211 -11.63 -9.64 -14.60
N ILE A 212 -10.65 -9.72 -13.70
CA ILE A 212 -9.65 -10.79 -13.65
C ILE A 212 -9.49 -11.33 -12.23
N ILE A 213 -9.13 -12.61 -12.14
CA ILE A 213 -8.78 -13.29 -10.88
C ILE A 213 -7.28 -13.56 -10.87
N SER A 214 -6.64 -13.32 -9.72
CA SER A 214 -5.21 -13.42 -9.53
C SER A 214 -4.88 -14.40 -8.40
N ASN A 215 -4.31 -15.55 -8.77
CA ASN A 215 -3.88 -16.59 -7.83
C ASN A 215 -2.35 -16.66 -7.78
N MET A 216 -1.81 -17.09 -6.64
CA MET A 216 -0.39 -17.33 -6.51
C MET A 216 0.05 -18.50 -7.39
N LEU A 217 1.14 -18.31 -8.14
CA LEU A 217 1.81 -19.38 -8.86
C LEU A 217 2.56 -20.34 -7.92
N ASP A 218 2.75 -21.58 -8.35
CA ASP A 218 3.67 -22.46 -7.68
C ASP A 218 5.14 -22.09 -7.95
N ALA A 219 6.07 -22.75 -7.24
CA ALA A 219 7.49 -22.40 -7.31
C ALA A 219 8.10 -22.67 -8.70
N ASP A 220 7.72 -23.79 -9.34
CA ASP A 220 8.27 -24.19 -10.63
C ASP A 220 7.79 -23.25 -11.77
N GLU A 221 6.53 -22.82 -11.70
CA GLU A 221 5.99 -21.83 -12.64
C GLU A 221 6.59 -20.44 -12.43
N ALA A 222 6.78 -20.02 -11.17
CA ALA A 222 7.45 -18.75 -10.86
C ALA A 222 8.89 -18.73 -11.38
N ASP A 223 9.65 -19.81 -11.18
CA ASP A 223 11.02 -19.97 -11.70
C ASP A 223 11.07 -19.91 -13.22
N ALA A 224 10.12 -20.57 -13.90
CA ALA A 224 10.04 -20.56 -15.35
C ALA A 224 9.79 -19.16 -15.93
N ARG A 225 9.12 -18.28 -15.17
CA ARG A 225 8.88 -16.87 -15.52
C ARG A 225 9.97 -15.92 -15.01
N GLY A 226 10.95 -16.40 -14.22
CA GLY A 226 11.97 -15.56 -13.57
C GLY A 226 11.38 -14.63 -12.51
N GLU A 227 10.27 -15.04 -11.87
CA GLU A 227 9.56 -14.29 -10.85
C GLU A 227 9.88 -14.80 -9.43
N PRO A 228 9.79 -13.93 -8.40
CA PRO A 228 10.09 -14.35 -7.04
C PRO A 228 9.02 -15.31 -6.50
N HIS A 229 9.48 -16.40 -5.85
CA HIS A 229 8.59 -17.36 -5.18
C HIS A 229 7.66 -16.66 -4.19
N GLN A 230 6.43 -17.16 -4.06
CA GLN A 230 5.38 -16.64 -3.16
C GLN A 230 4.91 -15.20 -3.47
N LEU A 231 5.43 -14.56 -4.52
CA LEU A 231 5.01 -13.24 -4.97
C LEU A 231 4.44 -13.27 -6.39
N ALA A 232 4.81 -14.27 -7.19
CA ALA A 232 4.33 -14.46 -8.55
C ALA A 232 2.85 -14.88 -8.58
N VAL A 233 2.12 -14.37 -9.58
CA VAL A 233 0.70 -14.66 -9.79
C VAL A 233 0.43 -15.05 -11.24
N ASP A 234 -0.67 -15.77 -11.47
CA ASP A 234 -1.14 -16.15 -12.81
C ASP A 234 -1.55 -14.92 -13.64
N ASN A 235 -2.33 -14.01 -13.05
CA ASN A 235 -2.79 -12.77 -13.67
C ASN A 235 -2.40 -11.57 -12.79
N ARG A 236 -1.59 -10.66 -13.35
CA ARG A 236 -1.18 -9.43 -12.66
C ARG A 236 -2.26 -8.35 -12.77
N MET A 237 -2.33 -7.45 -11.78
CA MET A 237 -3.08 -6.21 -11.90
C MET A 237 -2.35 -5.27 -12.86
N VAL A 238 -2.83 -5.19 -14.10
CA VAL A 238 -2.22 -4.36 -15.15
C VAL A 238 -2.78 -2.93 -15.06
N VAL A 239 -1.90 -1.94 -15.05
CA VAL A 239 -2.28 -0.52 -14.90
C VAL A 239 -1.39 0.36 -15.77
N PRO A 240 -1.84 1.56 -16.20
CA PRO A 240 -0.96 2.49 -16.89
C PRO A 240 -0.01 3.20 -15.91
N ALA A 241 1.25 3.39 -16.31
CA ALA A 241 2.22 4.21 -15.61
C ALA A 241 2.09 5.69 -15.97
N GLY A 242 2.51 6.58 -15.07
CA GLY A 242 2.57 8.03 -15.31
C GLY A 242 1.23 8.75 -15.21
N VAL A 243 0.14 8.06 -14.90
CA VAL A 243 -1.20 8.65 -14.74
C VAL A 243 -1.79 8.38 -13.36
N PRO A 244 -2.65 9.26 -12.83
CA PRO A 244 -3.34 9.02 -11.58
C PRO A 244 -4.32 7.85 -11.69
N LEU A 245 -4.25 6.93 -10.72
CA LEU A 245 -5.15 5.81 -10.57
C LEU A 245 -6.03 6.00 -9.35
N ARG A 246 -7.29 5.62 -9.47
CA ARG A 246 -8.23 5.51 -8.35
C ARG A 246 -8.27 4.05 -7.93
N ILE A 247 -7.52 3.72 -6.89
CA ILE A 247 -7.54 2.37 -6.34
C ILE A 247 -8.64 2.27 -5.29
N GLN A 248 -9.56 1.35 -5.52
CA GLN A 248 -10.62 1.00 -4.57
C GLN A 248 -10.35 -0.37 -3.99
N THR A 249 -10.64 -0.60 -2.71
CA THR A 249 -10.51 -1.91 -2.08
C THR A 249 -11.76 -2.28 -1.29
N THR A 250 -12.14 -3.54 -1.40
CA THR A 250 -13.16 -4.20 -0.59
C THR A 250 -12.82 -5.68 -0.43
N ALA A 251 -13.59 -6.41 0.35
CA ALA A 251 -13.45 -7.86 0.49
C ALA A 251 -14.81 -8.54 0.44
N ALA A 252 -14.83 -9.79 -0.01
CA ALA A 252 -16.04 -10.60 -0.12
C ALA A 252 -16.34 -11.37 1.17
N ASP A 253 -15.34 -11.68 1.99
CA ASP A 253 -15.43 -12.62 3.11
C ASP A 253 -14.87 -12.02 4.43
N VAL A 254 -13.57 -11.92 4.59
CA VAL A 254 -12.92 -11.40 5.79
C VAL A 254 -12.11 -10.13 5.45
N ILE A 255 -11.52 -9.48 6.45
CA ILE A 255 -10.66 -8.33 6.21
C ILE A 255 -9.34 -8.81 5.60
N HIS A 256 -8.92 -8.15 4.52
CA HIS A 256 -7.59 -8.25 3.90
C HIS A 256 -6.96 -6.85 3.82
N ALA A 257 -5.72 -6.73 3.38
CA ALA A 257 -5.12 -5.44 3.04
C ALA A 257 -4.29 -5.55 1.76
N PHE A 258 -4.63 -4.72 0.78
CA PHE A 258 -3.87 -4.58 -0.46
C PHE A 258 -2.63 -3.73 -0.18
N ALA A 259 -1.43 -4.30 -0.29
CA ALA A 259 -0.20 -3.60 0.03
C ALA A 259 0.92 -3.91 -0.96
N VAL A 260 1.53 -2.86 -1.52
CA VAL A 260 2.68 -2.92 -2.44
C VAL A 260 3.78 -2.01 -1.90
N PRO A 261 4.81 -2.56 -1.23
CA PRO A 261 5.84 -1.78 -0.52
C PRO A 261 6.60 -0.79 -1.39
N ALA A 262 6.97 -1.17 -2.63
CA ALA A 262 7.71 -0.30 -3.56
C ALA A 262 6.89 0.89 -4.08
N LEU A 263 5.58 0.89 -3.88
CA LEU A 263 4.67 1.99 -4.21
C LEU A 263 4.22 2.79 -2.97
N TRP A 264 4.72 2.44 -1.78
CA TRP A 264 4.27 2.99 -0.49
C TRP A 264 2.75 2.97 -0.34
N PHE A 265 2.13 1.94 -0.90
CA PHE A 265 0.68 1.80 -0.94
C PHE A 265 0.22 0.68 -0.02
N LYS A 266 -0.68 0.99 0.89
CA LYS A 266 -1.42 0.03 1.71
C LYS A 266 -2.82 0.55 1.96
N MET A 267 -3.83 -0.31 1.75
CA MET A 267 -5.23 0.00 2.03
C MET A 267 -5.99 -1.27 2.41
N ASP A 268 -6.73 -1.20 3.51
CA ASP A 268 -7.50 -2.34 3.99
C ASP A 268 -8.69 -2.61 3.07
N ALA A 269 -8.92 -3.90 2.81
CA ALA A 269 -10.06 -4.42 2.07
C ALA A 269 -11.04 -5.01 3.08
N VAL A 270 -12.12 -4.25 3.39
CA VAL A 270 -13.07 -4.57 4.46
C VAL A 270 -14.41 -4.99 3.84
N PRO A 271 -14.99 -6.13 4.25
CA PRO A 271 -16.31 -6.56 3.77
C PRO A 271 -17.37 -5.49 4.00
N GLY A 272 -18.18 -5.21 2.97
CA GLY A 272 -19.26 -4.23 3.03
C GLY A 272 -18.82 -2.76 3.04
N ARG A 273 -17.52 -2.49 2.91
CA ARG A 273 -16.97 -1.13 2.82
C ARG A 273 -16.10 -1.00 1.57
N LEU A 274 -16.27 0.10 0.84
CA LEU A 274 -15.40 0.49 -0.26
C LEU A 274 -14.45 1.57 0.26
N ASN A 275 -13.15 1.24 0.34
CA ASN A 275 -12.09 2.21 0.61
C ASN A 275 -11.52 2.71 -0.71
N GLU A 276 -11.01 3.94 -0.74
CA GLU A 276 -10.46 4.56 -1.95
C GLU A 276 -9.21 5.38 -1.62
N LYS A 277 -8.19 5.28 -2.48
CA LYS A 277 -7.00 6.14 -2.47
C LYS A 277 -6.48 6.38 -3.89
N MET A 278 -5.86 7.53 -4.09
CA MET A 278 -5.08 7.79 -5.29
C MET A 278 -3.74 7.06 -5.24
N LEU A 279 -3.33 6.51 -6.38
CA LEU A 279 -2.00 5.97 -6.62
C LEU A 279 -1.47 6.54 -7.94
N LEU A 280 -0.21 6.96 -7.95
CA LEU A 280 0.54 7.30 -9.16
C LEU A 280 1.80 6.44 -9.18
N ILE A 281 1.98 5.65 -10.24
CA ILE A 281 3.17 4.84 -10.47
C ILE A 281 3.98 5.58 -11.53
N GLU A 282 5.20 6.01 -11.17
CA GLU A 282 5.99 6.92 -12.02
C GLU A 282 6.67 6.22 -13.18
N GLU A 283 7.02 4.94 -13.02
CA GLU A 283 7.79 4.17 -14.01
C GLU A 283 7.11 2.86 -14.37
N PRO A 284 7.14 2.44 -15.64
CA PRO A 284 6.76 1.07 -16.04
C PRO A 284 7.60 0.01 -15.31
N GLY A 285 6.97 -1.09 -14.92
CA GLY A 285 7.64 -2.17 -14.18
C GLY A 285 6.66 -3.12 -13.51
N VAL A 286 7.18 -4.19 -12.91
CA VAL A 286 6.41 -5.15 -12.11
C VAL A 286 6.72 -4.91 -10.63
N TYR A 287 5.68 -4.68 -9.85
CA TYR A 287 5.75 -4.31 -8.43
C TYR A 287 5.00 -5.34 -7.59
N TYR A 288 5.73 -6.02 -6.70
CA TYR A 288 5.18 -7.08 -5.88
C TYR A 288 4.75 -6.61 -4.51
N GLY A 289 3.70 -7.26 -4.02
CA GLY A 289 3.15 -7.03 -2.71
C GLY A 289 2.50 -8.27 -2.11
N GLN A 290 1.94 -8.11 -0.92
CA GLN A 290 1.24 -9.20 -0.24
C GLN A 290 0.06 -8.68 0.56
N CYS A 291 -0.90 -9.57 0.84
CA CYS A 291 -1.94 -9.31 1.82
C CYS A 291 -1.29 -8.92 3.17
N SER A 292 -1.67 -7.78 3.72
CA SER A 292 -1.05 -7.20 4.92
C SER A 292 -2.03 -7.03 6.09
N GLU A 293 -3.14 -7.82 6.09
CA GLU A 293 -4.04 -8.01 7.22
C GLU A 293 -4.33 -9.50 7.38
N LEU A 294 -4.18 -10.04 8.60
CA LEU A 294 -4.31 -11.47 8.86
C LEU A 294 -5.72 -11.97 8.50
N CYS A 295 -5.82 -12.80 7.47
CA CYS A 295 -7.07 -13.26 6.88
C CYS A 295 -7.31 -14.78 6.95
N GLY A 296 -6.48 -15.51 7.69
CA GLY A 296 -6.64 -16.96 7.91
C GLY A 296 -5.42 -17.80 7.52
N ALA A 297 -5.64 -19.08 7.25
CA ALA A 297 -4.57 -20.09 7.13
C ALA A 297 -3.60 -19.85 5.94
N ARG A 298 -4.08 -19.24 4.83
CA ARG A 298 -3.26 -18.96 3.65
C ARG A 298 -3.00 -17.45 3.46
N HIS A 299 -2.99 -16.68 4.55
CA HIS A 299 -2.69 -15.25 4.53
C HIS A 299 -1.39 -14.90 3.78
N GLY A 300 -0.33 -15.66 3.94
CA GLY A 300 0.94 -15.48 3.24
C GLY A 300 0.97 -16.06 1.81
N TYR A 301 -0.15 -16.58 1.29
CA TYR A 301 -0.25 -17.27 0.02
C TYR A 301 -1.28 -16.61 -0.93
N MET A 302 -1.48 -15.30 -0.79
CA MET A 302 -2.28 -14.45 -1.67
C MET A 302 -1.50 -13.18 -2.02
N PRO A 303 -0.44 -13.31 -2.84
CA PRO A 303 0.39 -12.20 -3.24
C PRO A 303 -0.34 -11.23 -4.17
N ILE A 304 0.32 -10.10 -4.39
CA ILE A 304 -0.11 -9.04 -5.29
C ILE A 304 1.02 -8.79 -6.27
N ALA A 305 0.74 -8.76 -7.56
CA ALA A 305 1.66 -8.28 -8.57
C ALA A 305 0.97 -7.20 -9.40
N VAL A 306 1.54 -6.01 -9.40
CA VAL A 306 1.08 -4.86 -10.20
C VAL A 306 2.04 -4.68 -11.36
N GLU A 307 1.52 -4.74 -12.58
CA GLU A 307 2.27 -4.48 -13.80
C GLU A 307 1.89 -3.11 -14.34
N ALA A 308 2.80 -2.15 -14.21
CA ALA A 308 2.62 -0.81 -14.73
C ALA A 308 3.20 -0.71 -16.14
N LEU A 309 2.37 -0.35 -17.12
CA LEU A 309 2.71 -0.29 -18.55
C LEU A 309 2.64 1.14 -19.08
N PRO A 310 3.31 1.47 -20.18
CA PRO A 310 2.95 2.63 -20.98
C PRO A 310 1.47 2.58 -21.36
N MET A 311 0.81 3.74 -21.51
CA MET A 311 -0.64 3.82 -21.78
C MET A 311 -1.07 2.99 -23.01
N GLU A 312 -0.31 3.06 -24.10
CA GLU A 312 -0.60 2.33 -25.34
C GLU A 312 -0.61 0.80 -25.12
N GLU A 313 0.31 0.28 -24.30
CA GLU A 313 0.38 -1.14 -23.97
C GLU A 313 -0.75 -1.57 -23.01
N PHE A 314 -1.12 -0.68 -22.08
CA PHE A 314 -2.29 -0.88 -21.23
C PHE A 314 -3.59 -0.95 -22.03
N GLU A 315 -3.79 -0.04 -22.99
CA GLU A 315 -4.97 -0.07 -23.88
C GLU A 315 -5.01 -1.36 -24.72
N ALA A 316 -3.85 -1.81 -25.22
CA ALA A 316 -3.76 -3.07 -25.96
C ALA A 316 -4.14 -4.27 -25.07
N TRP A 317 -3.68 -4.27 -23.80
CA TRP A 317 -4.06 -5.28 -22.82
C TRP A 317 -5.57 -5.27 -22.53
N VAL A 318 -6.19 -4.10 -22.36
CA VAL A 318 -7.65 -3.98 -22.16
C VAL A 318 -8.42 -4.63 -23.31
N ILE A 319 -8.03 -4.35 -24.55
CA ILE A 319 -8.67 -4.94 -25.74
C ILE A 319 -8.47 -6.47 -25.77
N GLU A 320 -7.28 -6.97 -25.42
CA GLU A 320 -7.01 -8.41 -25.38
C GLU A 320 -7.86 -9.14 -24.32
N GLN A 321 -8.15 -8.46 -23.20
CA GLN A 321 -9.07 -8.96 -22.17
C GLN A 321 -10.55 -8.89 -22.63
N GLY A 322 -10.85 -8.35 -23.80
CA GLY A 322 -12.21 -8.16 -24.29
C GLY A 322 -12.92 -6.95 -23.72
N GLY A 323 -12.16 -6.04 -23.11
CA GLY A 323 -12.66 -4.80 -22.54
C GLY A 323 -12.90 -3.69 -23.58
N THR A 324 -13.40 -2.57 -23.09
CA THR A 324 -13.71 -1.37 -23.89
C THR A 324 -12.82 -0.21 -23.49
N LEU A 325 -12.46 0.66 -24.44
CA LEU A 325 -11.75 1.89 -24.17
C LEU A 325 -12.72 3.06 -24.05
N PRO A 326 -12.51 4.01 -23.11
CA PRO A 326 -13.34 5.19 -23.00
C PRO A 326 -13.34 6.01 -24.31
N GLY A 327 -14.53 6.27 -24.85
CA GLY A 327 -14.68 7.00 -26.11
C GLY A 327 -14.67 6.16 -27.39
N ALA A 328 -14.53 4.84 -27.30
CA ALA A 328 -14.91 3.95 -28.38
C ALA A 328 -16.44 3.99 -28.48
N GLU A 329 -16.99 4.82 -29.39
CA GLU A 329 -18.42 4.72 -29.74
C GLU A 329 -18.73 3.27 -30.07
N GLU A 330 -19.81 2.72 -29.47
CA GLU A 330 -20.40 1.51 -29.96
C GLU A 330 -20.58 1.66 -31.49
N ALA A 331 -19.77 0.95 -32.25
CA ALA A 331 -20.04 0.83 -33.70
C ALA A 331 -21.40 0.21 -33.76
N GLU A 332 -22.45 1.00 -34.07
CA GLU A 332 -23.79 0.48 -34.36
C GLU A 332 -23.61 -0.69 -35.35
N PRO A 333 -24.16 -1.87 -35.03
CA PRO A 333 -24.14 -2.96 -36.02
C PRO A 333 -24.73 -2.41 -37.31
N ALA A 334 -23.90 -2.42 -38.35
CA ALA A 334 -24.30 -1.95 -39.69
C ALA A 334 -25.67 -2.56 -39.95
N ALA A 335 -26.69 -1.71 -40.11
CA ALA A 335 -28.04 -2.13 -40.41
C ALA A 335 -27.96 -3.00 -41.67
N GLU A 336 -28.29 -4.26 -41.55
CA GLU A 336 -28.46 -5.18 -42.68
C GLU A 336 -29.47 -4.52 -43.61
N GLU A 337 -29.01 -4.05 -44.79
CA GLU A 337 -29.92 -3.56 -45.84
C GLU A 337 -30.93 -4.66 -46.14
N PRO A 338 -32.24 -4.37 -46.06
CA PRO A 338 -33.23 -5.36 -46.40
C PRO A 338 -33.06 -5.78 -47.88
N ALA A 339 -32.81 -7.07 -48.09
CA ALA A 339 -32.74 -7.66 -49.42
C ALA A 339 -33.96 -7.26 -50.25
N ALA A 340 -33.71 -6.60 -51.39
CA ALA A 340 -34.72 -6.20 -52.32
C ALA A 340 -35.55 -7.43 -52.77
N ASP A 341 -36.83 -7.37 -52.50
CA ASP A 341 -37.85 -8.36 -52.91
C ASP A 341 -37.94 -8.37 -54.43
N GLU A 342 -37.41 -9.44 -55.04
CA GLU A 342 -37.55 -9.68 -56.49
C GLU A 342 -39.01 -9.99 -56.79
N ALA A 343 -39.75 -9.01 -57.34
CA ALA A 343 -41.07 -9.17 -57.80
C ALA A 343 -41.09 -10.16 -59.05
N THR A 344 -41.59 -11.35 -58.84
CA THR A 344 -41.91 -12.30 -59.87
C THR A 344 -43.11 -11.80 -60.69
N GLU A 345 -42.83 -11.33 -61.88
CA GLU A 345 -43.87 -11.13 -62.94
C GLU A 345 -44.48 -12.49 -63.36
N GLU A 346 -45.78 -12.65 -63.11
CA GLU A 346 -46.60 -13.72 -63.67
C GLU A 346 -47.04 -13.34 -65.05
N PRO A 347 -46.83 -14.19 -66.12
CA PRO A 347 -47.32 -13.87 -67.46
C PRO A 347 -48.79 -14.28 -67.62
N ALA A 348 -49.64 -13.30 -68.02
CA ALA A 348 -51.02 -13.52 -68.42
C ALA A 348 -51.09 -14.25 -69.71
N ALA A 349 -51.97 -15.28 -69.77
CA ALA A 349 -52.54 -15.88 -70.94
C ALA A 349 -54.06 -15.82 -70.94
#